data_f3a1d7ac1e0fe49f06651c998341cca3
#
_entry.id   f3a1d7ac1e0fe49f06651c998341cca3
#
_cell.length_a   1.000
_cell.length_b   1.000
_cell.length_c   1.000
_cell.angle_alpha   90.00
_cell.angle_beta   90.00
_cell.angle_gamma   90.00
#
_symmetry.space_group_name_H-M   'P 1'
#
loop_
_entity.id
_entity.type
_entity.pdbx_description
1 polymer ?
#
loop_
_entity_poly.entity_id
_entity_poly.type
_entity_poly.pdbx_seq_one_letter_code
_entity_poly.pdbx_strand_id
1 'polypeptide(L)'
;DTARVMREVLERPIKKVPALQGFTVATVFFEPSTRTRISFELAARRMSADVVSFAAQTSSLQRGESYKDTLLTLEAMGVDAYVIRADSAGVSHQATRWVKGAVINGGDGRRAHPTQALLDAYTLLEALGTLEGKKVAIVGDILHSRVARSGAELLSLLGAQVFCAGPPSLLPQSLPGAHLTPRLEEALEEADAVMVLR
;
A
#
# COMPACT_ATOMS: atom_id res chain seq x y z
N ASP A 1 -12.53 11.92 -0.47
CA ASP A 1 -14.02 11.79 -0.43
C ASP A 1 -14.45 10.32 -0.42
N THR A 2 -14.02 9.46 -1.35
CA THR A 2 -14.42 8.04 -1.42
C THR A 2 -14.12 7.27 -0.13
N ALA A 3 -12.98 7.52 0.51
CA ALA A 3 -12.62 6.85 1.76
C ALA A 3 -13.59 7.16 2.91
N ARG A 4 -14.09 8.42 2.99
CA ARG A 4 -15.11 8.82 3.97
C ARG A 4 -16.44 8.10 3.74
N VAL A 5 -16.89 8.04 2.49
CA VAL A 5 -18.11 7.29 2.12
C VAL A 5 -17.98 5.81 2.48
N MET A 6 -16.80 5.20 2.22
CA MET A 6 -16.56 3.80 2.59
C MET A 6 -16.48 3.59 4.10
N ARG A 7 -16.00 4.58 4.87
CA ARG A 7 -16.02 4.53 6.33
C ARG A 7 -17.44 4.47 6.88
N GLU A 8 -18.37 5.27 6.33
CA GLU A 8 -19.79 5.23 6.73
C GLU A 8 -20.41 3.84 6.58
N VAL A 9 -19.96 3.04 5.60
CA VAL A 9 -20.41 1.66 5.43
C VAL A 9 -20.05 0.80 6.63
N LEU A 10 -18.91 1.08 7.29
CA LEU A 10 -18.45 0.33 8.47
C LEU A 10 -19.27 0.61 9.73
N GLU A 11 -20.01 1.73 9.76
CA GLU A 11 -20.86 2.14 10.88
C GLU A 11 -22.29 1.58 10.75
N ARG A 12 -22.66 1.03 9.57
CA ARG A 12 -23.99 0.44 9.32
C ARG A 12 -24.14 -0.90 10.03
N PRO A 13 -25.37 -1.27 10.42
CA PRO A 13 -25.67 -2.63 10.90
C PRO A 13 -25.24 -3.71 9.90
N ILE A 14 -25.52 -3.51 8.60
CA ILE A 14 -25.04 -4.34 7.50
C ILE A 14 -23.88 -3.64 6.83
N LYS A 15 -22.66 -4.08 7.14
CA LYS A 15 -21.39 -3.51 6.64
C LYS A 15 -21.09 -4.02 5.23
N LYS A 16 -22.05 -3.90 4.31
CA LYS A 16 -21.95 -4.43 2.94
C LYS A 16 -22.64 -3.51 1.94
N VAL A 17 -22.03 -3.40 0.76
CA VAL A 17 -22.56 -2.66 -0.40
C VAL A 17 -22.35 -3.50 -1.67
N PRO A 18 -23.24 -3.44 -2.67
CA PRO A 18 -23.16 -4.30 -3.87
C PRO A 18 -22.25 -3.72 -4.97
N ALA A 19 -21.25 -2.90 -4.59
CA ALA A 19 -20.41 -2.17 -5.55
C ALA A 19 -19.55 -3.08 -6.45
N LEU A 20 -19.19 -4.27 -5.96
CA LEU A 20 -18.42 -5.27 -6.72
C LEU A 20 -19.14 -6.62 -6.80
N GLN A 21 -20.47 -6.62 -6.74
CA GLN A 21 -21.25 -7.84 -6.89
C GLN A 21 -21.04 -8.46 -8.29
N GLY A 22 -20.69 -9.74 -8.34
CA GLY A 22 -20.39 -10.45 -9.57
C GLY A 22 -18.95 -10.31 -10.07
N PHE A 23 -18.10 -9.55 -9.36
CA PHE A 23 -16.66 -9.50 -9.62
C PHE A 23 -15.89 -10.43 -8.70
N THR A 24 -14.83 -11.03 -9.22
CA THR A 24 -13.90 -11.87 -8.46
C THR A 24 -12.59 -11.13 -8.22
N VAL A 25 -12.23 -10.99 -6.95
CA VAL A 25 -10.98 -10.32 -6.51
C VAL A 25 -10.02 -11.36 -5.95
N ALA A 26 -8.81 -11.47 -6.53
CA ALA A 26 -7.75 -12.32 -6.01
C ALA A 26 -6.77 -11.53 -5.13
N THR A 27 -6.50 -12.00 -3.91
CA THR A 27 -5.36 -11.53 -3.11
C THR A 27 -4.17 -12.46 -3.37
N VAL A 28 -3.18 -11.94 -4.11
CA VAL A 28 -2.02 -12.72 -4.59
C VAL A 28 -0.77 -12.27 -3.83
N PHE A 29 -0.45 -12.99 -2.77
CA PHE A 29 0.62 -12.64 -1.85
C PHE A 29 1.81 -13.57 -1.99
N PHE A 30 2.88 -13.07 -2.57
CA PHE A 30 4.16 -13.76 -2.74
C PHE A 30 5.09 -13.59 -1.53
N GLU A 31 4.80 -12.61 -0.66
CA GLU A 31 5.45 -12.47 0.65
C GLU A 31 4.41 -12.51 1.79
N PRO A 32 4.79 -12.99 3.00
CA PRO A 32 3.86 -13.03 4.13
C PRO A 32 3.37 -11.65 4.55
N SER A 33 2.07 -11.49 4.67
CA SER A 33 1.47 -10.28 5.24
C SER A 33 0.03 -10.53 5.69
N THR A 34 -0.16 -10.73 6.98
CA THR A 34 -1.48 -10.99 7.55
C THR A 34 -2.39 -9.76 7.48
N ARG A 35 -1.91 -8.61 7.97
CA ARG A 35 -2.71 -7.37 8.02
C ARG A 35 -3.17 -6.93 6.64
N THR A 36 -2.25 -6.79 5.68
CA THR A 36 -2.57 -6.30 4.33
C THR A 36 -3.52 -7.26 3.61
N ARG A 37 -3.27 -8.58 3.68
CA ARG A 37 -4.13 -9.57 3.04
C ARG A 37 -5.55 -9.51 3.60
N ILE A 38 -5.71 -9.62 4.92
CA ILE A 38 -7.03 -9.63 5.56
C ILE A 38 -7.78 -8.32 5.31
N SER A 39 -7.10 -7.16 5.32
CA SER A 39 -7.76 -5.87 5.06
C SER A 39 -8.32 -5.80 3.64
N PHE A 40 -7.59 -6.26 2.62
CA PHE A 40 -8.10 -6.32 1.25
C PHE A 40 -9.22 -7.35 1.08
N GLU A 41 -9.09 -8.53 1.67
CA GLU A 41 -10.15 -9.56 1.64
C GLU A 41 -11.45 -9.04 2.27
N LEU A 42 -11.35 -8.40 3.43
CA LEU A 42 -12.52 -7.80 4.08
C LEU A 42 -13.12 -6.65 3.26
N ALA A 43 -12.29 -5.80 2.67
CA ALA A 43 -12.76 -4.71 1.83
C ALA A 43 -13.53 -5.24 0.61
N ALA A 44 -12.97 -6.22 -0.11
CA ALA A 44 -13.61 -6.84 -1.27
C ALA A 44 -14.96 -7.53 -0.89
N ARG A 45 -14.98 -8.30 0.20
CA ARG A 45 -16.20 -8.94 0.71
C ARG A 45 -17.28 -7.94 1.13
N ARG A 46 -16.87 -6.79 1.72
CA ARG A 46 -17.80 -5.71 2.08
C ARG A 46 -18.38 -4.99 0.87
N MET A 47 -17.67 -4.99 -0.24
CA MET A 47 -18.16 -4.52 -1.54
C MET A 47 -18.92 -5.60 -2.32
N SER A 48 -19.17 -6.78 -1.73
CA SER A 48 -19.90 -7.92 -2.32
C SER A 48 -19.15 -8.65 -3.45
N ALA A 49 -17.84 -8.53 -3.53
CA ALA A 49 -17.02 -9.32 -4.43
C ALA A 49 -16.85 -10.77 -3.91
N ASP A 50 -16.67 -11.70 -4.84
CA ASP A 50 -16.10 -13.01 -4.55
C ASP A 50 -14.60 -12.87 -4.33
N VAL A 51 -14.06 -13.55 -3.31
CA VAL A 51 -12.65 -13.40 -2.92
C VAL A 51 -11.92 -14.72 -3.02
N VAL A 52 -10.87 -14.74 -3.82
CA VAL A 52 -9.91 -15.84 -3.94
C VAL A 52 -8.61 -15.45 -3.27
N SER A 53 -8.15 -16.26 -2.32
CA SER A 53 -6.89 -16.01 -1.61
C SER A 53 -5.80 -16.95 -2.10
N PHE A 54 -4.72 -16.38 -2.60
CA PHE A 54 -3.53 -17.10 -3.01
C PHE A 54 -2.34 -16.71 -2.12
N ALA A 55 -1.70 -17.71 -1.49
CA ALA A 55 -0.49 -17.53 -0.72
C ALA A 55 0.62 -18.43 -1.28
N ALA A 56 1.75 -17.82 -1.66
CA ALA A 56 2.87 -18.51 -2.29
C ALA A 56 3.46 -19.66 -1.47
N GLN A 57 3.41 -19.56 -0.14
CA GLN A 57 3.97 -20.56 0.77
C GLN A 57 3.26 -21.93 0.73
N THR A 58 2.04 -21.98 0.23
CA THR A 58 1.21 -23.20 0.15
C THR A 58 0.91 -23.63 -1.30
N SER A 59 1.54 -23.00 -2.28
CA SER A 59 1.21 -23.14 -3.70
C SER A 59 2.31 -23.80 -4.54
N SER A 60 1.99 -24.03 -5.82
CA SER A 60 2.89 -24.55 -6.86
C SER A 60 4.14 -23.70 -7.14
N LEU A 61 4.22 -22.46 -6.63
CA LEU A 61 5.44 -21.63 -6.67
C LEU A 61 6.65 -22.34 -6.05
N GLN A 62 6.46 -23.16 -5.02
CA GLN A 62 7.52 -24.01 -4.46
C GLN A 62 8.08 -25.02 -5.49
N ARG A 63 7.39 -25.25 -6.60
CA ARG A 63 7.80 -26.12 -7.70
C ARG A 63 8.40 -25.37 -8.90
N GLY A 64 8.73 -24.07 -8.76
CA GLY A 64 9.36 -23.27 -9.82
C GLY A 64 8.38 -22.52 -10.75
N GLU A 65 7.10 -22.43 -10.41
CA GLU A 65 6.13 -21.61 -11.14
C GLU A 65 6.48 -20.11 -11.03
N SER A 66 6.40 -19.37 -12.12
CA SER A 66 6.69 -17.93 -12.12
C SER A 66 5.49 -17.09 -11.67
N TYR A 67 5.74 -15.83 -11.26
CA TYR A 67 4.67 -14.86 -10.98
C TYR A 67 3.70 -14.73 -12.15
N LYS A 68 4.23 -14.77 -13.38
CA LYS A 68 3.44 -14.64 -14.60
C LYS A 68 2.51 -15.84 -14.78
N ASP A 69 3.01 -17.06 -14.63
CA ASP A 69 2.22 -18.28 -14.80
C ASP A 69 1.07 -18.34 -13.80
N THR A 70 1.35 -18.00 -12.54
CA THR A 70 0.32 -17.90 -11.49
C THR A 70 -0.78 -16.91 -11.88
N LEU A 71 -0.40 -15.71 -12.33
CA LEU A 71 -1.38 -14.68 -12.70
C LEU A 71 -2.19 -15.06 -13.94
N LEU A 72 -1.57 -15.65 -14.95
CA LEU A 72 -2.28 -16.15 -16.15
C LEU A 72 -3.25 -17.29 -15.82
N THR A 73 -2.89 -18.15 -14.87
CA THR A 73 -3.77 -19.22 -14.39
C THR A 73 -5.01 -18.63 -13.70
N LEU A 74 -4.83 -17.62 -12.83
CA LEU A 74 -5.94 -16.94 -12.16
C LEU A 74 -6.81 -16.18 -13.16
N GLU A 75 -6.23 -15.57 -14.20
CA GLU A 75 -6.99 -14.92 -15.26
C GLU A 75 -7.85 -15.92 -16.03
N ALA A 76 -7.32 -17.09 -16.37
CA ALA A 76 -8.08 -18.16 -17.04
C ALA A 76 -9.24 -18.68 -16.18
N MET A 77 -9.18 -18.51 -14.84
CA MET A 77 -10.26 -18.82 -13.91
C MET A 77 -11.31 -17.71 -13.76
N GLY A 78 -11.16 -16.58 -14.48
CA GLY A 78 -12.13 -15.48 -14.47
C GLY A 78 -11.94 -14.47 -13.35
N VAL A 79 -10.71 -14.26 -12.88
CA VAL A 79 -10.42 -13.20 -11.89
C VAL A 79 -10.43 -11.83 -12.56
N ASP A 80 -11.17 -10.88 -11.99
CA ASP A 80 -11.36 -9.52 -12.51
C ASP A 80 -10.38 -8.51 -11.91
N ALA A 81 -9.92 -8.73 -10.68
CA ALA A 81 -8.98 -7.83 -10.01
C ALA A 81 -7.97 -8.59 -9.14
N TYR A 82 -6.75 -8.08 -9.12
CA TYR A 82 -5.60 -8.69 -8.45
C TYR A 82 -4.99 -7.73 -7.45
N VAL A 83 -5.00 -8.08 -6.16
CA VAL A 83 -4.21 -7.40 -5.14
C VAL A 83 -2.89 -8.13 -5.00
N ILE A 84 -1.83 -7.55 -5.55
CA ILE A 84 -0.52 -8.20 -5.62
C ILE A 84 0.42 -7.63 -4.55
N ARG A 85 1.04 -8.54 -3.80
CA ARG A 85 2.14 -8.20 -2.90
C ARG A 85 3.32 -9.11 -3.17
N ALA A 86 4.47 -8.53 -3.52
CA ALA A 86 5.69 -9.23 -3.86
C ALA A 86 6.91 -8.68 -3.13
N ASP A 87 7.91 -9.52 -2.92
CA ASP A 87 9.22 -9.17 -2.39
C ASP A 87 10.11 -8.47 -3.43
N SER A 88 9.83 -8.70 -4.71
CA SER A 88 10.55 -8.12 -5.83
C SER A 88 9.86 -6.87 -6.36
N ALA A 89 10.64 -5.81 -6.57
CA ALA A 89 10.14 -4.54 -7.08
C ALA A 89 9.71 -4.65 -8.55
N GLY A 90 8.58 -4.03 -8.91
CA GLY A 90 8.09 -3.97 -10.29
C GLY A 90 7.10 -5.07 -10.66
N VAL A 91 6.87 -6.08 -9.83
CA VAL A 91 5.95 -7.20 -10.12
C VAL A 91 4.54 -6.71 -10.40
N SER A 92 3.99 -5.83 -9.56
CA SER A 92 2.65 -5.28 -9.77
C SER A 92 2.55 -4.49 -11.08
N HIS A 93 3.60 -3.76 -11.47
CA HIS A 93 3.63 -3.05 -12.75
C HIS A 93 3.74 -4.01 -13.94
N GLN A 94 4.56 -5.06 -13.84
CA GLN A 94 4.66 -6.07 -14.88
C GLN A 94 3.35 -6.84 -15.05
N ALA A 95 2.66 -7.13 -13.95
CA ALA A 95 1.38 -7.82 -13.95
C ALA A 95 0.34 -7.13 -14.85
N THR A 96 0.31 -5.81 -14.93
CA THR A 96 -0.60 -5.07 -15.82
C THR A 96 -0.40 -5.38 -17.32
N ARG A 97 0.71 -6.00 -17.68
CA ARG A 97 1.00 -6.45 -19.06
C ARG A 97 0.67 -7.93 -19.26
N TRP A 98 0.44 -8.67 -18.20
CA TRP A 98 0.19 -10.11 -18.24
C TRP A 98 -1.29 -10.43 -18.13
N VAL A 99 -2.04 -9.64 -17.34
CA VAL A 99 -3.46 -9.85 -17.11
C VAL A 99 -4.29 -8.64 -17.58
N LYS A 100 -5.54 -8.88 -17.94
CA LYS A 100 -6.50 -7.84 -18.36
C LYS A 100 -7.22 -7.20 -17.18
N GLY A 101 -7.36 -7.96 -16.08
CA GLY A 101 -8.03 -7.50 -14.88
C GLY A 101 -7.28 -6.34 -14.18
N ALA A 102 -7.97 -5.66 -13.30
CA ALA A 102 -7.39 -4.54 -12.53
C ALA A 102 -6.28 -5.03 -11.59
N VAL A 103 -5.13 -4.33 -11.57
CA VAL A 103 -4.01 -4.66 -10.67
C VAL A 103 -3.86 -3.60 -9.60
N ILE A 104 -3.92 -4.03 -8.33
CA ILE A 104 -3.74 -3.21 -7.13
C ILE A 104 -2.42 -3.61 -6.47
N ASN A 105 -1.54 -2.63 -6.25
CA ASN A 105 -0.26 -2.84 -5.58
C ASN A 105 -0.44 -2.87 -4.04
N GLY A 106 -0.37 -4.06 -3.45
CA GLY A 106 -0.43 -4.30 -2.00
C GLY A 106 0.94 -4.31 -1.30
N GLY A 107 2.00 -3.93 -2.02
CA GLY A 107 3.39 -3.90 -1.56
C GLY A 107 4.35 -4.50 -2.59
N ASP A 108 5.37 -3.76 -2.99
CA ASP A 108 6.19 -3.98 -4.17
C ASP A 108 7.68 -3.88 -3.81
N GLY A 109 8.24 -4.94 -3.26
CA GLY A 109 9.61 -4.99 -2.79
C GLY A 109 9.94 -3.84 -1.82
N ARG A 110 11.02 -3.13 -2.10
CA ARG A 110 11.39 -1.88 -1.38
C ARG A 110 10.88 -0.62 -2.09
N ARG A 111 10.19 -0.77 -3.24
CA ARG A 111 9.83 0.34 -4.12
C ARG A 111 8.61 1.10 -3.65
N ALA A 112 7.47 0.43 -3.47
CA ALA A 112 6.20 1.12 -3.23
C ALA A 112 5.21 0.33 -2.38
N HIS A 113 4.37 1.06 -1.65
CA HIS A 113 3.17 0.57 -0.98
C HIS A 113 2.09 1.67 -1.04
N PRO A 114 1.53 1.94 -2.22
CA PRO A 114 0.67 3.10 -2.44
C PRO A 114 -0.59 3.08 -1.58
N THR A 115 -1.17 1.90 -1.33
CA THR A 115 -2.36 1.79 -0.48
C THR A 115 -2.07 2.06 1.00
N GLN A 116 -0.84 1.81 1.47
CA GLN A 116 -0.42 2.23 2.81
C GLN A 116 -0.27 3.76 2.88
N ALA A 117 0.35 4.38 1.87
CA ALA A 117 0.46 5.83 1.83
C ALA A 117 -0.92 6.52 1.81
N LEU A 118 -1.89 5.96 1.08
CA LEU A 118 -3.28 6.45 1.10
C LEU A 118 -3.92 6.31 2.49
N LEU A 119 -3.69 5.19 3.19
CA LEU A 119 -4.17 4.97 4.55
C LEU A 119 -3.55 5.99 5.53
N ASP A 120 -2.24 6.19 5.46
CA ASP A 120 -1.51 7.12 6.32
C ASP A 120 -1.97 8.56 6.06
N ALA A 121 -2.08 8.97 4.79
CA ALA A 121 -2.59 10.29 4.41
C ALA A 121 -4.04 10.50 4.88
N TYR A 122 -4.90 9.50 4.75
CA TYR A 122 -6.28 9.58 5.26
C TYR A 122 -6.30 9.77 6.79
N THR A 123 -5.48 9.02 7.52
CA THR A 123 -5.37 9.11 8.98
C THR A 123 -4.88 10.50 9.41
N LEU A 124 -3.87 11.03 8.72
CA LEU A 124 -3.35 12.37 8.98
C LEU A 124 -4.38 13.46 8.67
N LEU A 125 -5.12 13.34 7.56
CA LEU A 125 -6.21 14.26 7.21
C LEU A 125 -7.33 14.26 8.24
N GLU A 126 -7.70 13.11 8.80
CA GLU A 126 -8.70 13.01 9.87
C GLU A 126 -8.20 13.67 11.17
N ALA A 127 -6.91 13.57 11.47
CA ALA A 127 -6.32 14.13 12.69
C ALA A 127 -6.03 15.63 12.58
N LEU A 128 -5.53 16.10 11.42
CA LEU A 128 -5.01 17.46 11.23
C LEU A 128 -5.97 18.37 10.45
N GLY A 129 -7.02 17.84 9.81
CA GLY A 129 -7.96 18.56 8.98
C GLY A 129 -7.44 18.90 7.58
N THR A 130 -6.16 19.22 7.44
CA THR A 130 -5.48 19.51 6.18
C THR A 130 -4.06 18.95 6.21
N LEU A 131 -3.48 18.71 5.05
CA LEU A 131 -2.04 18.40 4.89
C LEU A 131 -1.29 19.56 4.25
N GLU A 132 -1.99 20.51 3.65
CA GLU A 132 -1.37 21.70 3.03
C GLU A 132 -0.58 22.50 4.06
N GLY A 133 0.72 22.68 3.80
CA GLY A 133 1.65 23.38 4.67
C GLY A 133 2.06 22.64 5.96
N LYS A 134 1.49 21.45 6.24
CA LYS A 134 1.81 20.68 7.43
C LYS A 134 3.19 20.02 7.35
N LYS A 135 3.93 20.03 8.44
CA LYS A 135 5.21 19.33 8.56
C LYS A 135 5.02 17.91 9.07
N VAL A 136 5.42 16.94 8.25
CA VAL A 136 5.35 15.51 8.60
C VAL A 136 6.77 14.93 8.64
N ALA A 137 7.17 14.42 9.80
CA ALA A 137 8.43 13.72 9.98
C ALA A 137 8.26 12.22 9.77
N ILE A 138 9.12 11.60 8.95
CA ILE A 138 9.21 10.14 8.78
C ILE A 138 10.57 9.71 9.32
N VAL A 139 10.58 8.89 10.37
CA VAL A 139 11.79 8.56 11.13
C VAL A 139 12.08 7.06 11.09
N GLY A 140 13.33 6.69 10.80
CA GLY A 140 13.81 5.31 10.85
C GLY A 140 14.63 4.88 9.64
N ASP A 141 14.44 3.63 9.17
CA ASP A 141 15.11 3.11 7.97
C ASP A 141 14.41 3.62 6.70
N ILE A 142 14.82 4.78 6.24
CA ILE A 142 14.25 5.42 5.04
C ILE A 142 14.71 4.69 3.76
N LEU A 143 15.97 4.26 3.73
CA LEU A 143 16.60 3.65 2.55
C LEU A 143 15.87 2.39 2.07
N HIS A 144 15.44 1.55 3.02
CA HIS A 144 14.83 0.27 2.71
C HIS A 144 13.29 0.26 2.83
N SER A 145 12.69 1.40 3.20
CA SER A 145 11.26 1.49 3.45
C SER A 145 10.46 1.89 2.22
N ARG A 146 9.67 0.97 1.70
CA ARG A 146 8.63 1.26 0.70
C ARG A 146 7.53 2.19 1.22
N VAL A 147 7.31 2.19 2.54
CA VAL A 147 6.34 3.09 3.18
C VAL A 147 6.85 4.52 3.16
N ALA A 148 8.13 4.75 3.51
CA ALA A 148 8.75 6.07 3.40
C ALA A 148 8.67 6.62 1.98
N ARG A 149 8.98 5.80 0.95
CA ARG A 149 8.94 6.22 -0.46
C ARG A 149 7.55 6.65 -0.89
N SER A 150 6.56 5.79 -0.70
CA SER A 150 5.18 6.10 -1.09
C SER A 150 4.55 7.18 -0.23
N GLY A 151 4.90 7.24 1.06
CA GLY A 151 4.45 8.28 1.98
C GLY A 151 5.01 9.65 1.59
N ALA A 152 6.32 9.76 1.34
CA ALA A 152 6.94 11.01 0.93
C ALA A 152 6.33 11.57 -0.37
N GLU A 153 6.16 10.71 -1.38
CA GLU A 153 5.54 11.08 -2.65
C GLU A 153 4.10 11.60 -2.45
N LEU A 154 3.25 10.82 -1.79
CA LEU A 154 1.84 11.18 -1.64
C LEU A 154 1.64 12.40 -0.73
N LEU A 155 2.33 12.48 0.40
CA LEU A 155 2.17 13.59 1.34
C LEU A 155 2.66 14.90 0.72
N SER A 156 3.75 14.86 -0.03
CA SER A 156 4.24 16.03 -0.79
C SER A 156 3.24 16.47 -1.87
N LEU A 157 2.62 15.53 -2.61
CA LEU A 157 1.55 15.83 -3.57
C LEU A 157 0.31 16.46 -2.91
N LEU A 158 0.08 16.18 -1.63
CA LEU A 158 -1.02 16.76 -0.83
C LEU A 158 -0.61 18.07 -0.12
N GLY A 159 0.55 18.64 -0.47
CA GLY A 159 1.01 19.93 0.03
C GLY A 159 1.76 19.88 1.37
N ALA A 160 2.04 18.69 1.92
CA ALA A 160 2.81 18.58 3.15
C ALA A 160 4.32 18.76 2.92
N GLN A 161 5.00 19.33 3.91
CA GLN A 161 6.46 19.38 4.00
C GLN A 161 6.95 18.09 4.66
N VAL A 162 7.58 17.21 3.90
CA VAL A 162 8.01 15.91 4.41
C VAL A 162 9.48 15.94 4.78
N PHE A 163 9.80 15.60 6.02
CA PHE A 163 11.14 15.46 6.55
C PHE A 163 11.41 13.99 6.88
N CYS A 164 12.45 13.42 6.27
CA CYS A 164 12.84 12.04 6.53
C CYS A 164 14.15 12.01 7.33
N ALA A 165 14.11 11.44 8.53
CA ALA A 165 15.28 11.37 9.41
C ALA A 165 15.67 9.94 9.74
N GLY A 166 16.98 9.68 9.78
CA GLY A 166 17.55 8.41 10.17
C GLY A 166 19.07 8.43 10.19
N PRO A 167 19.72 7.36 10.68
CA PRO A 167 21.18 7.24 10.59
C PRO A 167 21.66 7.41 9.13
N PRO A 168 22.84 8.01 8.90
CA PRO A 168 23.36 8.23 7.55
C PRO A 168 23.39 6.97 6.66
N SER A 169 23.65 5.80 7.25
CA SER A 169 23.66 4.50 6.55
C SER A 169 22.28 4.03 6.12
N LEU A 170 21.21 4.59 6.68
CA LEU A 170 19.81 4.25 6.41
C LEU A 170 19.06 5.38 5.67
N LEU A 171 19.79 6.40 5.22
CA LEU A 171 19.25 7.46 4.37
C LEU A 171 19.66 7.23 2.91
N PRO A 172 18.73 7.37 1.94
CA PRO A 172 19.08 7.39 0.53
C PRO A 172 19.79 8.72 0.18
N GLN A 173 20.49 8.76 -0.95
CA GLN A 173 21.09 10.01 -1.44
C GLN A 173 20.04 11.07 -1.81
N SER A 174 18.88 10.62 -2.26
CA SER A 174 17.73 11.48 -2.57
C SER A 174 16.42 10.72 -2.41
N LEU A 175 15.36 11.44 -2.06
CA LEU A 175 13.99 10.93 -2.04
C LEU A 175 13.08 12.06 -2.53
N PRO A 176 12.47 11.91 -3.72
CA PRO A 176 11.57 12.94 -4.24
C PRO A 176 10.45 13.26 -3.26
N GLY A 177 10.15 14.55 -3.10
CA GLY A 177 9.10 15.01 -2.20
C GLY A 177 9.48 15.06 -0.72
N ALA A 178 10.75 14.78 -0.35
CA ALA A 178 11.18 14.81 1.04
C ALA A 178 12.53 15.52 1.24
N HIS A 179 12.65 16.22 2.36
CA HIS A 179 13.92 16.69 2.92
C HIS A 179 14.56 15.59 3.75
N LEU A 180 15.83 15.26 3.46
CA LEU A 180 16.57 14.21 4.16
C LEU A 180 17.53 14.83 5.17
N THR A 181 17.51 14.33 6.40
CA THR A 181 18.45 14.80 7.45
C THR A 181 18.88 13.64 8.36
N PRO A 182 20.18 13.60 8.75
CA PRO A 182 20.63 12.67 9.78
C PRO A 182 20.29 13.15 11.20
N ARG A 183 19.80 14.39 11.34
CA ARG A 183 19.50 15.01 12.64
C ARG A 183 18.01 14.86 12.95
N LEU A 184 17.73 14.08 13.99
CA LEU A 184 16.36 13.80 14.40
C LEU A 184 15.64 15.07 14.85
N GLU A 185 16.34 15.94 15.59
CA GLU A 185 15.81 17.20 16.11
C GLU A 185 15.29 18.09 14.98
N GLU A 186 16.01 18.20 13.88
CA GLU A 186 15.63 19.00 12.72
C GLU A 186 14.31 18.49 12.08
N ALA A 187 14.13 17.18 12.04
CA ALA A 187 12.89 16.60 11.51
C ALA A 187 11.71 16.79 12.46
N LEU A 188 11.96 16.74 13.78
CA LEU A 188 10.91 16.81 14.80
C LEU A 188 10.52 18.24 15.18
N GLU A 189 11.41 19.22 15.00
CA GLU A 189 11.12 20.62 15.30
C GLU A 189 9.87 21.08 14.55
N GLU A 190 8.87 21.57 15.27
CA GLU A 190 7.58 22.02 14.76
C GLU A 190 6.86 20.99 13.87
N ALA A 191 7.10 19.70 14.04
CA ALA A 191 6.40 18.67 13.29
C ALA A 191 4.94 18.52 13.77
N ASP A 192 3.98 18.64 12.84
CA ASP A 192 2.55 18.39 13.10
C ASP A 192 2.26 16.89 13.29
N ALA A 193 3.06 16.02 12.67
CA ALA A 193 2.94 14.58 12.79
C ALA A 193 4.27 13.85 12.63
N VAL A 194 4.40 12.71 13.28
CA VAL A 194 5.59 11.84 13.21
C VAL A 194 5.19 10.42 12.85
N MET A 195 5.80 9.89 11.79
CA MET A 195 5.67 8.50 11.35
C MET A 195 6.95 7.75 11.69
N VAL A 196 6.86 6.73 12.54
CA VAL A 196 8.03 5.94 12.95
C VAL A 196 8.06 4.62 12.17
N LEU A 197 9.18 4.39 11.50
CA LEU A 197 9.46 3.17 10.75
C LEU A 197 10.28 2.18 11.58
N ARG A 198 10.16 0.90 11.24
CA ARG A 198 11.04 -0.14 11.79
C ARG A 198 12.41 -0.07 11.14
#